data_bf0439cf167e63b7217a9a471f2d4f15
#
_entry.id   bf0439cf167e63b7217a9a471f2d4f15
#
_cell.length_a   1.000
_cell.length_b   1.000
_cell.length_c   1.000
_cell.angle_alpha   90.00
_cell.angle_beta   90.00
_cell.angle_gamma   90.00
#
_symmetry.space_group_name_H-M   'P 1'
#
loop_
_entity.id
_entity.type
_entity.pdbx_description
1 polymer ?
#
loop_
_entity_poly.entity_id
_entity_poly.type
_entity_poly.pdbx_seq_one_letter_code
_entity_poly.pdbx_strand_id
1 'polypeptide(L)'
;MIDGIQVKICGLTSPGDADVAAASGADYLGFILHPGSPRCVTQGDFRAMAGRLPKRPRVAVCVEPAPGALSAMRGAGFDLFQVHFRHDIPVATIEACSREVGMDKLWLAPKLPPGVDVPEAWLALAPCILLDTFDPILFGGTGRTGDWPKFRRHAEAHPEKTWILSGGLTPGNVGAALAGTGAHFVDVNSGVESAPGVKDHGKLRAFFAAVRGAAGAVA
;
A
#
# COMPACT_ATOMS: atom_id res chain seq x y z
N MET A 1 -10.70 -3.50 -10.15
CA MET A 1 -10.40 -4.88 -9.75
C MET A 1 -10.23 -5.73 -11.01
N ILE A 2 -9.17 -6.52 -11.07
CA ILE A 2 -8.84 -7.37 -12.23
C ILE A 2 -9.02 -8.82 -11.80
N ASP A 3 -10.06 -9.49 -12.35
CA ASP A 3 -10.37 -10.91 -12.08
C ASP A 3 -10.30 -11.28 -10.58
N GLY A 4 -10.89 -10.46 -9.73
CA GLY A 4 -10.92 -10.66 -8.28
C GLY A 4 -9.72 -10.08 -7.52
N ILE A 5 -8.69 -9.57 -8.22
CA ILE A 5 -7.48 -8.98 -7.60
C ILE A 5 -7.57 -7.46 -7.61
N GLN A 6 -7.41 -6.83 -6.45
CA GLN A 6 -7.26 -5.38 -6.30
C GLN A 6 -5.80 -4.97 -6.44
N VAL A 7 -5.56 -3.80 -7.04
CA VAL A 7 -4.21 -3.26 -7.26
C VAL A 7 -4.12 -1.83 -6.77
N LYS A 8 -3.16 -1.56 -5.87
CA LYS A 8 -2.76 -0.21 -5.49
C LYS A 8 -1.43 0.14 -6.15
N ILE A 9 -1.36 1.32 -6.74
CA ILE A 9 -0.10 1.93 -7.19
C ILE A 9 0.31 2.98 -6.17
N CYS A 10 1.44 2.74 -5.50
CA CYS A 10 1.95 3.59 -4.43
C CYS A 10 3.06 4.53 -4.90
N GLY A 11 3.29 5.61 -4.16
CA GLY A 11 4.38 6.57 -4.44
C GLY A 11 4.18 7.40 -5.70
N LEU A 12 2.93 7.74 -6.01
CA LEU A 12 2.59 8.65 -7.10
C LEU A 12 2.96 10.09 -6.71
N THR A 13 3.56 10.81 -7.64
CA THR A 13 3.99 12.21 -7.46
C THR A 13 3.46 13.14 -8.54
N SER A 14 2.82 12.60 -9.58
CA SER A 14 2.30 13.38 -10.70
C SER A 14 0.92 12.91 -11.16
N PRO A 15 0.07 13.82 -11.70
CA PRO A 15 -1.19 13.43 -12.32
C PRO A 15 -1.00 12.51 -13.53
N GLY A 16 0.04 12.68 -14.32
CA GLY A 16 0.31 11.83 -15.50
C GLY A 16 0.55 10.38 -15.14
N ASP A 17 1.32 10.11 -14.07
CA ASP A 17 1.52 8.75 -13.56
C ASP A 17 0.24 8.17 -12.97
N ALA A 18 -0.56 8.99 -12.28
CA ALA A 18 -1.86 8.59 -11.75
C ALA A 18 -2.86 8.22 -12.87
N ASP A 19 -2.88 8.98 -13.97
CA ASP A 19 -3.72 8.70 -15.14
C ASP A 19 -3.36 7.36 -15.78
N VAL A 20 -2.06 7.10 -16.00
CA VAL A 20 -1.61 5.82 -16.57
C VAL A 20 -1.89 4.66 -15.61
N ALA A 21 -1.69 4.83 -14.31
CA ALA A 21 -2.04 3.82 -13.32
C ALA A 21 -3.53 3.48 -13.36
N ALA A 22 -4.40 4.50 -13.33
CA ALA A 22 -5.86 4.31 -13.38
C ALA A 22 -6.32 3.69 -14.69
N ALA A 23 -5.78 4.15 -15.84
CA ALA A 23 -6.08 3.60 -17.17
C ALA A 23 -5.62 2.15 -17.32
N SER A 24 -4.55 1.73 -16.63
CA SER A 24 -4.05 0.35 -16.61
C SER A 24 -4.91 -0.57 -15.74
N GLY A 25 -5.72 -0.01 -14.80
CA GLY A 25 -6.63 -0.77 -13.95
C GLY A 25 -6.39 -0.64 -12.45
N ALA A 26 -5.62 0.37 -11.98
CA ALA A 26 -5.44 0.61 -10.55
C ALA A 26 -6.77 0.89 -9.85
N ASP A 27 -7.00 0.20 -8.74
CA ASP A 27 -8.14 0.42 -7.86
C ASP A 27 -7.89 1.55 -6.88
N TYR A 28 -6.64 1.71 -6.43
CA TYR A 28 -6.22 2.72 -5.45
C TYR A 28 -4.96 3.46 -5.90
N LEU A 29 -4.90 4.74 -5.55
CA LEU A 29 -3.77 5.63 -5.84
C LEU A 29 -3.12 6.07 -4.52
N GLY A 30 -1.86 5.67 -4.29
CA GLY A 30 -1.12 5.94 -3.06
C GLY A 30 -0.14 7.11 -3.21
N PHE A 31 -0.20 8.05 -2.27
CA PHE A 31 0.67 9.21 -2.18
C PHE A 31 1.40 9.19 -0.84
N ILE A 32 2.72 9.29 -0.85
CA ILE A 32 3.53 9.21 0.36
C ILE A 32 3.72 10.61 0.93
N LEU A 33 3.28 10.81 2.17
CA LEU A 33 3.39 12.08 2.89
C LEU A 33 4.49 12.06 3.99
N HIS A 34 5.40 11.09 3.90
CA HIS A 34 6.53 10.99 4.83
C HIS A 34 7.75 11.75 4.26
N PRO A 35 8.25 12.82 4.94
CA PRO A 35 9.34 13.65 4.43
C PRO A 35 10.65 12.92 4.17
N GLY A 36 10.91 11.81 4.89
CA GLY A 36 12.09 10.97 4.68
C GLY A 36 12.05 10.12 3.40
N SER A 37 10.94 10.11 2.66
CA SER A 37 10.81 9.36 1.43
C SER A 37 11.20 10.22 0.22
N PRO A 38 11.99 9.69 -0.75
CA PRO A 38 12.25 10.38 -2.01
C PRO A 38 11.00 10.52 -2.90
N ARG A 39 9.89 9.89 -2.50
CA ARG A 39 8.57 9.93 -3.16
C ARG A 39 7.59 10.82 -2.39
N CYS A 40 8.09 11.64 -1.48
CA CYS A 40 7.24 12.48 -0.64
C CYS A 40 6.51 13.53 -1.49
N VAL A 41 5.20 13.62 -1.26
CA VAL A 41 4.33 14.68 -1.76
C VAL A 41 3.84 15.46 -0.55
N THR A 42 4.03 16.79 -0.54
CA THR A 42 3.45 17.61 0.53
C THR A 42 1.93 17.70 0.38
N GLN A 43 1.23 18.03 1.47
CA GLN A 43 -0.23 18.30 1.37
C GLN A 43 -0.54 19.46 0.41
N GLY A 44 0.36 20.45 0.29
CA GLY A 44 0.24 21.56 -0.66
C GLY A 44 0.31 21.07 -2.10
N ASP A 45 1.34 20.28 -2.45
CA ASP A 45 1.50 19.71 -3.77
C ASP A 45 0.33 18.80 -4.13
N PHE A 46 -0.13 17.98 -3.18
CA PHE A 46 -1.30 17.13 -3.38
C PHE A 46 -2.56 17.94 -3.70
N ARG A 47 -2.85 19.00 -2.91
CA ARG A 47 -3.99 19.89 -3.19
C ARG A 47 -3.91 20.54 -4.57
N ALA A 48 -2.71 20.96 -4.99
CA ALA A 48 -2.49 21.56 -6.30
C ALA A 48 -2.79 20.60 -7.47
N MET A 49 -2.59 19.30 -7.28
CA MET A 49 -2.87 18.30 -8.30
C MET A 49 -4.22 17.59 -8.15
N ALA A 50 -4.88 17.67 -6.99
CA ALA A 50 -6.04 16.86 -6.63
C ALA A 50 -7.21 16.95 -7.63
N GLY A 51 -7.46 18.13 -8.19
CA GLY A 51 -8.50 18.36 -9.20
C GLY A 51 -8.19 17.73 -10.58
N ARG A 52 -6.94 17.32 -10.82
CA ARG A 52 -6.46 16.70 -12.06
C ARG A 52 -6.29 15.19 -11.95
N LEU A 53 -6.46 14.62 -10.74
CA LEU A 53 -6.32 13.19 -10.51
C LEU A 53 -7.55 12.43 -11.00
N PRO A 54 -7.36 11.21 -11.54
CA PRO A 54 -8.48 10.35 -11.94
C PRO A 54 -9.35 9.99 -10.74
N LYS A 55 -10.62 9.67 -11.01
CA LYS A 55 -11.60 9.27 -9.98
C LYS A 55 -11.30 7.86 -9.47
N ARG A 56 -10.37 7.77 -8.55
CA ARG A 56 -10.01 6.55 -7.81
C ARG A 56 -9.79 6.92 -6.34
N PRO A 57 -10.04 6.03 -5.38
CA PRO A 57 -9.71 6.23 -3.97
C PRO A 57 -8.23 6.61 -3.78
N ARG A 58 -8.00 7.68 -3.03
CA ARG A 58 -6.69 8.28 -2.76
C ARG A 58 -6.22 7.87 -1.38
N VAL A 59 -5.11 7.17 -1.32
CA VAL A 59 -4.54 6.64 -0.08
C VAL A 59 -3.39 7.54 0.37
N ALA A 60 -3.55 8.19 1.52
CA ALA A 60 -2.45 8.87 2.20
C ALA A 60 -1.55 7.82 2.86
N VAL A 61 -0.27 7.81 2.52
CA VAL A 61 0.71 6.90 3.13
C VAL A 61 1.63 7.71 4.03
N CYS A 62 1.65 7.38 5.32
CA CYS A 62 2.45 8.09 6.32
C CYS A 62 3.15 7.11 7.26
N VAL A 63 4.11 7.63 8.04
CA VAL A 63 4.87 6.87 9.02
C VAL A 63 4.67 7.53 10.37
N GLU A 64 4.17 6.77 11.35
CA GLU A 64 3.99 7.20 12.75
C GLU A 64 3.47 8.65 12.84
N PRO A 65 2.27 8.96 12.29
CA PRO A 65 1.79 10.33 12.18
C PRO A 65 1.57 10.96 13.56
N ALA A 66 1.90 12.25 13.67
CA ALA A 66 1.58 13.02 14.87
C ALA A 66 0.05 13.15 15.04
N PRO A 67 -0.45 13.35 16.27
CA PRO A 67 -1.87 13.62 16.51
C PRO A 67 -2.41 14.74 15.63
N GLY A 68 -3.58 14.55 15.03
CA GLY A 68 -4.21 15.52 14.11
C GLY A 68 -3.72 15.44 12.66
N ALA A 69 -2.64 14.72 12.38
CA ALA A 69 -2.08 14.64 11.03
C ALA A 69 -3.01 13.93 10.04
N LEU A 70 -3.67 12.86 10.46
CA LEU A 70 -4.61 12.12 9.61
C LEU A 70 -5.85 12.95 9.28
N SER A 71 -6.37 13.73 10.25
CA SER A 71 -7.47 14.67 10.03
C SER A 71 -7.08 15.77 9.04
N ALA A 72 -5.85 16.28 9.10
CA ALA A 72 -5.34 17.24 8.14
C ALA A 72 -5.23 16.66 6.72
N MET A 73 -4.79 15.40 6.60
CA MET A 73 -4.75 14.66 5.33
C MET A 73 -6.17 14.45 4.77
N ARG A 74 -7.14 14.08 5.62
CA ARG A 74 -8.55 13.99 5.22
C ARG A 74 -9.06 15.33 4.70
N GLY A 75 -8.75 16.42 5.37
CA GLY A 75 -9.08 17.79 4.92
C GLY A 75 -8.38 18.19 3.62
N ALA A 76 -7.29 17.51 3.23
CA ALA A 76 -6.62 17.71 1.95
C ALA A 76 -7.28 16.93 0.80
N GLY A 77 -8.19 15.98 1.07
CA GLY A 77 -8.93 15.23 0.07
C GLY A 77 -8.46 13.78 -0.12
N PHE A 78 -7.83 13.18 0.91
CA PHE A 78 -7.57 11.75 0.94
C PHE A 78 -8.78 10.97 1.47
N ASP A 79 -8.99 9.79 0.90
CA ASP A 79 -10.13 8.91 1.21
C ASP A 79 -9.75 7.87 2.26
N LEU A 80 -8.51 7.36 2.22
CA LEU A 80 -7.98 6.27 3.02
C LEU A 80 -6.60 6.62 3.58
N PHE A 81 -6.21 5.98 4.68
CA PHE A 81 -5.01 6.30 5.43
C PHE A 81 -4.21 5.04 5.74
N GLN A 82 -3.08 4.87 5.06
CA GLN A 82 -2.13 3.78 5.30
C GLN A 82 -1.04 4.26 6.24
N VAL A 83 -1.02 3.71 7.45
CA VAL A 83 -0.08 4.09 8.50
C VAL A 83 1.00 3.00 8.62
N HIS A 84 2.23 3.37 8.30
CA HIS A 84 3.40 2.56 8.60
C HIS A 84 3.91 2.88 10.01
N PHE A 85 4.32 1.86 10.73
CA PHE A 85 4.84 2.02 12.10
C PHE A 85 5.72 0.85 12.51
N ARG A 86 6.58 1.08 13.51
CA ARG A 86 7.44 0.04 14.08
C ARG A 86 6.61 -0.91 14.96
N HIS A 87 7.04 -2.17 15.01
CA HIS A 87 6.34 -3.21 15.78
C HIS A 87 6.33 -2.98 17.31
N ASP A 88 7.18 -2.11 17.82
CA ASP A 88 7.29 -1.76 19.24
C ASP A 88 6.51 -0.49 19.66
N ILE A 89 5.72 0.08 18.71
CA ILE A 89 4.89 1.25 19.02
C ILE A 89 3.77 0.89 20.01
N PRO A 90 3.44 1.76 20.99
CA PRO A 90 2.31 1.52 21.87
C PRO A 90 0.98 1.38 21.10
N VAL A 91 0.18 0.36 21.44
CA VAL A 91 -1.14 0.11 20.83
C VAL A 91 -2.03 1.37 20.88
N ALA A 92 -1.97 2.13 21.97
CA ALA A 92 -2.72 3.38 22.15
C ALA A 92 -2.47 4.42 21.05
N THR A 93 -1.28 4.40 20.42
CA THR A 93 -0.96 5.28 19.29
C THR A 93 -1.76 4.90 18.05
N ILE A 94 -1.89 3.60 17.79
CA ILE A 94 -2.69 3.09 16.65
C ILE A 94 -4.19 3.27 16.92
N GLU A 95 -4.64 3.07 18.16
CA GLU A 95 -6.01 3.39 18.57
C GLU A 95 -6.35 4.86 18.35
N ALA A 96 -5.40 5.77 18.62
CA ALA A 96 -5.59 7.20 18.35
C ALA A 96 -5.76 7.46 16.84
N CYS A 97 -4.98 6.82 15.97
CA CYS A 97 -5.15 6.89 14.52
C CYS A 97 -6.53 6.38 14.09
N SER A 98 -6.95 5.24 14.64
CA SER A 98 -8.28 4.65 14.35
C SER A 98 -9.42 5.58 14.76
N ARG A 99 -9.33 6.20 15.94
CA ARG A 99 -10.32 7.20 16.39
C ARG A 99 -10.35 8.47 15.52
N GLU A 100 -9.19 8.87 14.98
CA GLU A 100 -9.06 10.11 14.22
C GLU A 100 -9.73 10.04 12.83
N VAL A 101 -9.61 8.92 12.12
CA VAL A 101 -10.13 8.80 10.75
C VAL A 101 -11.29 7.83 10.58
N GLY A 102 -11.54 7.00 11.58
CA GLY A 102 -12.46 5.87 11.53
C GLY A 102 -11.75 4.58 11.12
N MET A 103 -12.13 3.50 11.75
CA MET A 103 -11.53 2.18 11.54
C MET A 103 -11.64 1.72 10.08
N ASP A 104 -12.77 1.98 9.45
CA ASP A 104 -13.09 1.64 8.06
C ASP A 104 -12.16 2.28 7.02
N LYS A 105 -11.50 3.38 7.39
CA LYS A 105 -10.58 4.12 6.53
C LYS A 105 -9.11 3.91 6.85
N LEU A 106 -8.81 3.22 7.94
CA LEU A 106 -7.45 2.98 8.39
C LEU A 106 -6.90 1.67 7.83
N TRP A 107 -5.73 1.74 7.22
CA TRP A 107 -4.93 0.60 6.79
C TRP A 107 -3.65 0.56 7.60
N LEU A 108 -3.36 -0.56 8.22
CA LEU A 108 -2.15 -0.74 9.02
C LEU A 108 -1.04 -1.39 8.21
N ALA A 109 0.14 -0.83 8.31
CA ALA A 109 1.35 -1.33 7.66
C ALA A 109 2.48 -1.49 8.70
N PRO A 110 2.38 -2.49 9.59
CA PRO A 110 3.37 -2.72 10.63
C PRO A 110 4.70 -3.17 10.05
N LYS A 111 5.80 -2.60 10.54
CA LYS A 111 7.15 -3.02 10.22
C LYS A 111 7.54 -4.19 11.12
N LEU A 112 7.29 -5.41 10.66
CA LEU A 112 7.46 -6.64 11.42
C LEU A 112 8.81 -7.31 11.14
N PRO A 113 9.69 -7.49 12.13
CA PRO A 113 10.89 -8.31 11.98
C PRO A 113 10.57 -9.75 11.58
N PRO A 114 11.55 -10.49 11.04
CA PRO A 114 11.40 -11.92 10.82
C PRO A 114 10.94 -12.64 12.09
N GLY A 115 9.96 -13.55 11.98
CA GLY A 115 9.43 -14.31 13.10
C GLY A 115 8.46 -13.56 14.03
N VAL A 116 8.22 -12.26 13.82
CA VAL A 116 7.22 -11.50 14.57
C VAL A 116 5.93 -11.43 13.75
N ASP A 117 4.84 -11.91 14.30
CA ASP A 117 3.52 -11.88 13.68
C ASP A 117 2.73 -10.61 14.04
N VAL A 118 1.65 -10.33 13.31
CA VAL A 118 0.75 -9.20 13.60
C VAL A 118 0.00 -9.48 14.90
N PRO A 119 0.13 -8.65 15.94
CA PRO A 119 -0.61 -8.84 17.18
C PRO A 119 -2.12 -8.73 16.99
N GLU A 120 -2.89 -9.56 17.70
CA GLU A 120 -4.36 -9.52 17.71
C GLU A 120 -4.93 -8.14 18.04
N ALA A 121 -4.27 -7.41 18.96
CA ALA A 121 -4.69 -6.08 19.34
C ALA A 121 -4.69 -5.09 18.16
N TRP A 122 -3.84 -5.28 17.16
CA TRP A 122 -3.83 -4.43 15.96
C TRP A 122 -4.86 -4.87 14.94
N LEU A 123 -5.13 -6.18 14.84
CA LEU A 123 -6.17 -6.69 13.96
C LEU A 123 -7.55 -6.12 14.30
N ALA A 124 -7.80 -5.85 15.58
CA ALA A 124 -9.05 -5.22 16.03
C ALA A 124 -9.19 -3.74 15.61
N LEU A 125 -8.10 -3.06 15.23
CA LEU A 125 -8.08 -1.62 14.99
C LEU A 125 -8.29 -1.20 13.52
N ALA A 126 -8.16 -2.13 12.58
CA ALA A 126 -8.38 -1.88 11.17
C ALA A 126 -8.83 -3.13 10.43
N PRO A 127 -9.65 -3.01 9.36
CA PRO A 127 -10.05 -4.13 8.53
C PRO A 127 -8.97 -4.53 7.52
N CYS A 128 -7.99 -3.65 7.28
CA CYS A 128 -7.02 -3.81 6.20
C CYS A 128 -5.58 -3.73 6.73
N ILE A 129 -4.79 -4.78 6.44
CA ILE A 129 -3.41 -4.92 6.89
C ILE A 129 -2.49 -5.12 5.68
N LEU A 130 -1.46 -4.28 5.57
CA LEU A 130 -0.42 -4.40 4.56
C LEU A 130 0.81 -5.05 5.16
N LEU A 131 1.27 -6.13 4.54
CA LEU A 131 2.55 -6.74 4.86
C LEU A 131 3.59 -6.40 3.79
N ASP A 132 4.61 -5.66 4.20
CA ASP A 132 5.75 -5.25 3.37
C ASP A 132 6.99 -6.05 3.73
N THR A 133 8.01 -5.98 2.88
CA THR A 133 9.33 -6.53 3.17
C THR A 133 9.95 -5.82 4.37
N PHE A 134 10.42 -6.59 5.33
CA PHE A 134 11.13 -6.02 6.46
C PHE A 134 12.51 -5.48 6.04
N ASP A 135 12.79 -4.26 6.42
CA ASP A 135 14.11 -3.66 6.40
C ASP A 135 14.33 -2.94 7.74
N PRO A 136 15.46 -3.11 8.44
CA PRO A 136 15.65 -2.53 9.77
C PRO A 136 15.65 -0.99 9.77
N ILE A 137 15.99 -0.37 8.64
CA ILE A 137 16.15 1.09 8.52
C ILE A 137 14.99 1.72 7.74
N LEU A 138 14.67 1.18 6.55
CA LEU A 138 13.73 1.79 5.61
C LEU A 138 12.27 1.34 5.87
N PHE A 139 11.33 2.25 5.68
CA PHE A 139 9.91 1.94 5.58
C PHE A 139 9.52 1.78 4.10
N GLY A 140 9.65 0.55 3.58
CA GLY A 140 9.35 0.19 2.21
C GLY A 140 10.43 0.56 1.19
N GLY A 141 10.21 0.18 -0.08
CA GLY A 141 11.09 0.57 -1.19
C GLY A 141 12.44 -0.15 -1.28
N THR A 142 12.63 -1.25 -0.55
CA THR A 142 13.89 -2.01 -0.50
C THR A 142 14.19 -2.79 -1.77
N GLY A 143 13.19 -3.04 -2.62
CA GLY A 143 13.31 -3.88 -3.80
C GLY A 143 13.44 -5.39 -3.51
N ARG A 144 13.49 -5.80 -2.24
CA ARG A 144 13.53 -7.21 -1.83
C ARG A 144 12.13 -7.79 -1.81
N THR A 145 12.01 -9.08 -2.14
CA THR A 145 10.76 -9.83 -2.09
C THR A 145 10.28 -9.99 -0.65
N GLY A 146 8.99 -9.82 -0.41
CA GLY A 146 8.34 -10.01 0.89
C GLY A 146 8.39 -11.45 1.38
N ASP A 147 8.08 -11.66 2.66
CA ASP A 147 7.91 -12.99 3.27
C ASP A 147 6.52 -13.55 2.87
N TRP A 148 6.45 -14.15 1.68
CA TRP A 148 5.21 -14.73 1.13
C TRP A 148 4.61 -15.84 2.01
N PRO A 149 5.41 -16.76 2.60
CA PRO A 149 4.89 -17.73 3.55
C PRO A 149 4.22 -17.09 4.77
N LYS A 150 4.79 -16.01 5.31
CA LYS A 150 4.21 -15.25 6.42
C LYS A 150 2.89 -14.60 6.01
N PHE A 151 2.86 -13.96 4.84
CA PHE A 151 1.63 -13.37 4.30
C PHE A 151 0.51 -14.40 4.21
N ARG A 152 0.80 -15.55 3.61
CA ARG A 152 -0.17 -16.64 3.43
C ARG A 152 -0.72 -17.13 4.76
N ARG A 153 0.14 -17.37 5.77
CA ARG A 153 -0.29 -17.81 7.11
C ARG A 153 -1.26 -16.81 7.74
N HIS A 154 -0.97 -15.51 7.66
CA HIS A 154 -1.85 -14.48 8.20
C HIS A 154 -3.19 -14.40 7.45
N ALA A 155 -3.18 -14.45 6.13
CA ALA A 155 -4.39 -14.41 5.33
C ALA A 155 -5.29 -15.64 5.58
N GLU A 156 -4.72 -16.83 5.76
CA GLU A 156 -5.44 -18.06 6.11
C GLU A 156 -5.98 -18.03 7.55
N ALA A 157 -5.21 -17.45 8.49
CA ALA A 157 -5.62 -17.38 9.90
C ALA A 157 -6.72 -16.33 10.15
N HIS A 158 -6.76 -15.26 9.36
CA HIS A 158 -7.69 -14.14 9.53
C HIS A 158 -8.37 -13.77 8.21
N PRO A 159 -9.24 -14.67 7.68
CA PRO A 159 -9.90 -14.47 6.39
C PRO A 159 -10.93 -13.33 6.39
N GLU A 160 -11.33 -12.85 7.56
CA GLU A 160 -12.21 -11.68 7.73
C GLU A 160 -11.49 -10.35 7.49
N LYS A 161 -10.15 -10.35 7.41
CA LYS A 161 -9.33 -9.17 7.13
C LYS A 161 -8.99 -9.06 5.66
N THR A 162 -8.82 -7.83 5.21
CA THR A 162 -8.21 -7.55 3.90
C THR A 162 -6.71 -7.49 4.04
N TRP A 163 -6.00 -8.44 3.43
CA TRP A 163 -4.55 -8.50 3.43
C TRP A 163 -3.98 -7.93 2.14
N ILE A 164 -3.08 -6.95 2.25
CA ILE A 164 -2.38 -6.36 1.11
C ILE A 164 -0.97 -6.92 1.05
N LEU A 165 -0.66 -7.61 -0.03
CA LEU A 165 0.69 -8.08 -0.31
C LEU A 165 1.52 -6.94 -0.90
N SER A 166 2.63 -6.61 -0.25
CA SER A 166 3.58 -5.60 -0.68
C SER A 166 5.02 -6.12 -0.58
N GLY A 167 5.97 -5.30 -1.00
CA GLY A 167 7.41 -5.62 -0.90
C GLY A 167 7.98 -6.28 -2.14
N GLY A 168 8.79 -5.50 -2.88
CA GLY A 168 9.58 -5.97 -4.03
C GLY A 168 8.78 -6.54 -5.19
N LEU A 169 7.48 -6.26 -5.28
CA LEU A 169 6.66 -6.69 -6.41
C LEU A 169 7.09 -5.97 -7.70
N THR A 170 7.15 -6.73 -8.79
CA THR A 170 7.53 -6.28 -10.12
C THR A 170 6.66 -6.97 -11.17
N PRO A 171 6.67 -6.52 -12.43
CA PRO A 171 6.03 -7.28 -13.52
C PRO A 171 6.51 -8.72 -13.64
N GLY A 172 7.79 -8.98 -13.29
CA GLY A 172 8.41 -10.29 -13.44
C GLY A 172 8.08 -11.29 -12.32
N ASN A 173 7.58 -10.85 -11.16
CA ASN A 173 7.35 -11.73 -10.02
C ASN A 173 5.92 -11.70 -9.47
N VAL A 174 5.08 -10.73 -9.84
CA VAL A 174 3.73 -10.60 -9.27
C VAL A 174 2.86 -11.82 -9.55
N GLY A 175 2.99 -12.47 -10.70
CA GLY A 175 2.26 -13.70 -11.00
C GLY A 175 2.63 -14.83 -10.03
N ALA A 176 3.93 -15.04 -9.78
CA ALA A 176 4.40 -16.04 -8.81
C ALA A 176 3.99 -15.66 -7.37
N ALA A 177 4.00 -14.35 -7.04
CA ALA A 177 3.54 -13.87 -5.75
C ALA A 177 2.06 -14.20 -5.51
N LEU A 178 1.19 -13.91 -6.47
CA LEU A 178 -0.24 -14.23 -6.41
C LEU A 178 -0.50 -15.73 -6.25
N ALA A 179 0.15 -16.56 -7.09
CA ALA A 179 0.03 -18.02 -7.04
C ALA A 179 0.54 -18.61 -5.70
N GLY A 180 1.65 -18.07 -5.17
CA GLY A 180 2.27 -18.57 -3.93
C GLY A 180 1.57 -18.14 -2.66
N THR A 181 0.86 -17.00 -2.68
CA THR A 181 0.25 -16.39 -1.49
C THR A 181 -1.27 -16.47 -1.46
N GLY A 182 -1.92 -16.63 -2.60
CA GLY A 182 -3.38 -16.48 -2.72
C GLY A 182 -3.87 -15.05 -2.49
N ALA A 183 -2.98 -14.04 -2.64
CA ALA A 183 -3.34 -12.66 -2.38
C ALA A 183 -4.41 -12.15 -3.36
N HIS A 184 -5.43 -11.48 -2.83
CA HIS A 184 -6.46 -10.79 -3.59
C HIS A 184 -6.25 -9.27 -3.66
N PHE A 185 -5.19 -8.77 -3.03
CA PHE A 185 -4.84 -7.35 -3.05
C PHE A 185 -3.31 -7.19 -3.04
N VAL A 186 -2.79 -6.48 -4.03
CA VAL A 186 -1.35 -6.19 -4.16
C VAL A 186 -1.08 -4.69 -4.17
N ASP A 187 0.03 -4.29 -3.55
CA ASP A 187 0.55 -2.92 -3.54
C ASP A 187 1.93 -2.89 -4.19
N VAL A 188 2.11 -2.08 -5.22
CA VAL A 188 3.39 -1.94 -5.91
C VAL A 188 3.85 -0.49 -5.94
N ASN A 189 5.15 -0.29 -5.72
CA ASN A 189 5.78 1.02 -5.74
C ASN A 189 7.01 1.03 -6.65
N SER A 190 8.21 0.73 -6.11
CA SER A 190 9.49 0.84 -6.82
C SER A 190 9.64 -0.11 -8.01
N GLY A 191 8.99 -1.27 -7.97
CA GLY A 191 9.05 -2.26 -9.06
C GLY A 191 8.44 -1.80 -10.40
N VAL A 192 7.72 -0.68 -10.40
CA VAL A 192 7.14 -0.05 -11.59
C VAL A 192 7.68 1.39 -11.79
N GLU A 193 8.87 1.69 -11.28
CA GLU A 193 9.54 2.98 -11.43
C GLU A 193 10.73 2.91 -12.38
N SER A 194 11.03 4.05 -13.01
CA SER A 194 12.27 4.32 -13.74
C SER A 194 13.32 5.00 -12.83
N ALA A 195 12.84 5.82 -11.88
CA ALA A 195 13.60 6.46 -10.82
C ALA A 195 12.66 6.67 -9.61
N PRO A 196 13.18 6.85 -8.37
CA PRO A 196 12.34 7.11 -7.21
C PRO A 196 11.34 8.25 -7.45
N GLY A 197 10.04 7.95 -7.33
CA GLY A 197 8.94 8.89 -7.56
C GLY A 197 8.55 9.11 -9.02
N VAL A 198 9.18 8.44 -9.98
CA VAL A 198 8.86 8.52 -11.41
C VAL A 198 8.41 7.14 -11.90
N LYS A 199 7.13 6.98 -12.23
CA LYS A 199 6.63 5.71 -12.73
C LYS A 199 7.07 5.46 -14.17
N ASP A 200 7.50 4.24 -14.45
CA ASP A 200 7.72 3.74 -15.79
C ASP A 200 6.40 3.22 -16.36
N HIS A 201 5.86 3.90 -17.34
CA HIS A 201 4.56 3.56 -17.93
C HIS A 201 4.57 2.19 -18.65
N GLY A 202 5.73 1.75 -19.15
CA GLY A 202 5.89 0.41 -19.70
C GLY A 202 5.81 -0.65 -18.64
N LYS A 203 6.54 -0.48 -17.51
CA LYS A 203 6.49 -1.38 -16.35
C LYS A 203 5.11 -1.40 -15.71
N LEU A 204 4.42 -0.24 -15.61
CA LEU A 204 3.03 -0.20 -15.13
C LEU A 204 2.15 -1.12 -15.95
N ARG A 205 2.11 -0.93 -17.27
CA ARG A 205 1.29 -1.77 -18.17
C ARG A 205 1.68 -3.25 -18.09
N ALA A 206 2.97 -3.55 -18.03
CA ALA A 206 3.47 -4.92 -17.90
C ALA A 206 3.06 -5.56 -16.56
N PHE A 207 3.06 -4.79 -15.45
CA PHE A 207 2.60 -5.26 -14.15
C PHE A 207 1.12 -5.67 -14.19
N PHE A 208 0.28 -4.82 -14.75
CA PHE A 208 -1.15 -5.13 -14.91
C PHE A 208 -1.42 -6.28 -15.87
N ALA A 209 -0.61 -6.45 -16.91
CA ALA A 209 -0.69 -7.62 -17.79
C ALA A 209 -0.34 -8.92 -17.05
N ALA A 210 0.71 -8.89 -16.20
CA ALA A 210 1.10 -10.02 -15.39
C ALA A 210 0.04 -10.40 -14.33
N VAL A 211 -0.62 -9.41 -13.71
CA VAL A 211 -1.75 -9.64 -12.78
C VAL A 211 -2.90 -10.33 -13.51
N ARG A 212 -3.30 -9.85 -14.69
CA ARG A 212 -4.34 -10.51 -15.52
C ARG A 212 -3.98 -11.95 -15.89
N GLY A 213 -2.74 -12.18 -16.32
CA GLY A 213 -2.28 -13.52 -16.68
C GLY A 213 -2.29 -14.50 -15.51
N ALA A 214 -1.98 -14.04 -14.30
CA ALA A 214 -2.02 -14.86 -13.09
C ALA A 214 -3.44 -15.22 -12.67
N ALA A 215 -4.37 -14.27 -12.73
CA ALA A 215 -5.77 -14.49 -12.39
C ALA A 215 -6.45 -15.52 -13.30
N GLY A 216 -6.15 -15.49 -14.59
CA GLY A 216 -6.68 -16.47 -15.56
C GLY A 216 -6.12 -17.90 -15.41
N ALA A 217 -5.05 -18.09 -14.64
CA ALA A 217 -4.45 -19.42 -14.39
C ALA A 217 -4.99 -20.12 -13.13
N VAL A 218 -5.76 -19.42 -12.30
CA VAL A 218 -6.33 -19.93 -11.04
C VAL A 218 -7.81 -20.27 -11.17
N ALA A 219 -8.45 -19.90 -12.27
CA ALA A 219 -9.83 -20.24 -12.64
C ALA A 219 -9.87 -21.54 -13.45
#